data_aef9a8652665becc14b4312ffb00d5e3
#
_entry.id   aef9a8652665becc14b4312ffb00d5e3
#
_cell.length_a   1.000
_cell.length_b   1.000
_cell.length_c   1.000
_cell.angle_alpha   90.00
_cell.angle_beta   90.00
_cell.angle_gamma   90.00
#
_symmetry.space_group_name_H-M   'P 1'
#
loop_
_entity.id
_entity.type
_entity.pdbx_description
1 polymer ?
#
loop_
_entity_poly.entity_id
_entity_poly.type
_entity_poly.pdbx_seq_one_letter_code
_entity_poly.pdbx_strand_id
1 'polypeptide(L)'
;MQINDVLLAPGSGAFFYDDQAAIRSGASQDGFIYLGEPKTPGFNSIRIPASSLSIGLVLADDTVVWGDMMSVQYSGAAGRDPLFETAQITDLTSRVVVPRLLDVDTSRYLDACAKVFEPFEQERLPLALEYGVSQALLRAAAYLQHATMAEVVCAEFALPLPTRKVPIYCQSGDAREVNVDKMILRSVDVLPHGLINSRQKFGVGGQTFMEFVKWVATRTREIGRPGYHPVLHFDVYGWIGQEIGLEPQGIADFICKVADTVRDFTLNIESPADFGSTQAQIENYAEIVSILDTRSSNARIVVDERCNTLEDIRLFAESNSAHLVQIKTPDVGSIADTARAVLICKANKVGAYVGGSCTETDLSAQVSVHVSVATQADMMLAKPGMGVDEAFSIVGNEQNRLLATLNRRRTQNENLG
;
A
#
# COMPACT_ATOMS: atom_id res chain seq x y z
N MET A 1 -14.92 6.95 26.20
CA MET A 1 -14.82 5.73 27.05
C MET A 1 -13.34 5.43 27.20
N GLN A 2 -12.89 5.12 28.42
CA GLN A 2 -11.46 4.93 28.73
C GLN A 2 -10.99 3.54 28.35
N ILE A 3 -9.71 3.45 27.99
CA ILE A 3 -8.94 2.21 27.88
C ILE A 3 -8.49 1.87 29.31
N ASN A 4 -8.74 0.64 29.75
CA ASN A 4 -8.39 0.19 31.11
C ASN A 4 -6.96 -0.33 31.20
N ASP A 5 -6.46 -0.94 30.11
CA ASP A 5 -5.11 -1.52 30.04
C ASP A 5 -4.66 -1.64 28.59
N VAL A 6 -3.36 -1.81 28.38
CA VAL A 6 -2.73 -1.97 27.06
C VAL A 6 -1.82 -3.19 27.07
N LEU A 7 -2.04 -4.08 26.11
CA LEU A 7 -1.27 -5.29 25.90
C LEU A 7 -0.31 -5.11 24.73
N LEU A 8 0.89 -5.64 24.83
CA LEU A 8 1.88 -5.68 23.76
C LEU A 8 2.30 -7.13 23.50
N ALA A 9 2.21 -7.57 22.27
CA ALA A 9 2.53 -8.93 21.86
C ALA A 9 3.46 -8.94 20.64
N PRO A 10 4.74 -9.32 20.78
CA PRO A 10 5.64 -9.51 19.65
C PRO A 10 5.13 -10.57 18.70
N GLY A 11 5.26 -10.33 17.39
CA GLY A 11 4.79 -11.20 16.33
C GLY A 11 5.72 -11.19 15.12
N SER A 12 5.23 -11.73 14.01
CA SER A 12 5.93 -11.80 12.73
C SER A 12 5.12 -11.11 11.65
N GLY A 13 5.79 -10.36 10.77
CA GLY A 13 5.22 -9.93 9.52
C GLY A 13 5.13 -11.12 8.53
N ALA A 14 4.28 -10.99 7.52
CA ALA A 14 3.99 -12.10 6.60
C ALA A 14 5.06 -12.31 5.51
N PHE A 15 6.11 -11.52 5.52
CA PHE A 15 7.22 -11.63 4.57
C PHE A 15 8.56 -11.32 5.24
N PHE A 16 9.50 -10.75 4.49
CA PHE A 16 10.85 -10.43 4.94
C PHE A 16 11.15 -8.96 4.70
N TYR A 17 12.07 -8.40 5.50
CA TYR A 17 12.73 -7.13 5.18
C TYR A 17 13.91 -7.42 4.28
N ASP A 18 14.08 -6.59 3.24
CA ASP A 18 15.15 -6.69 2.27
C ASP A 18 15.98 -5.40 2.25
N ASP A 19 17.29 -5.53 2.31
CA ASP A 19 18.20 -4.40 2.12
C ASP A 19 18.24 -4.01 0.63
N GLN A 20 17.41 -3.04 0.25
CA GLN A 20 17.32 -2.56 -1.13
C GLN A 20 18.66 -2.01 -1.66
N ALA A 21 19.46 -1.37 -0.80
CA ALA A 21 20.75 -0.80 -1.20
C ALA A 21 21.75 -1.90 -1.59
N ALA A 22 21.78 -3.01 -0.85
CA ALA A 22 22.62 -4.16 -1.17
C ALA A 22 22.15 -4.85 -2.46
N ILE A 23 20.84 -5.07 -2.62
CA ILE A 23 20.24 -5.69 -3.82
C ILE A 23 20.54 -4.85 -5.06
N ARG A 24 20.31 -3.53 -5.03
CA ARG A 24 20.62 -2.62 -6.15
C ARG A 24 22.10 -2.55 -6.48
N SER A 25 22.97 -2.84 -5.53
CA SER A 25 24.42 -2.87 -5.72
C SER A 25 24.93 -4.19 -6.30
N GLY A 26 24.04 -5.12 -6.66
CA GLY A 26 24.39 -6.36 -7.35
C GLY A 26 24.57 -7.56 -6.42
N ALA A 27 23.94 -7.60 -5.24
CA ALA A 27 23.87 -8.80 -4.43
C ALA A 27 23.32 -9.97 -5.26
N SER A 28 23.98 -11.11 -5.22
CA SER A 28 23.53 -12.31 -5.93
C SER A 28 22.49 -13.08 -5.10
N GLN A 29 21.58 -13.76 -5.78
CA GLN A 29 20.57 -14.58 -5.13
C GLN A 29 20.96 -16.05 -5.17
N ASP A 30 20.80 -16.76 -4.05
CA ASP A 30 20.94 -18.20 -3.93
C ASP A 30 19.65 -18.77 -3.30
N GLY A 31 18.82 -19.35 -4.13
CA GLY A 31 17.48 -19.75 -3.72
C GLY A 31 16.66 -18.57 -3.21
N PHE A 32 16.26 -18.58 -1.94
CA PHE A 32 15.47 -17.51 -1.32
C PHE A 32 16.33 -16.45 -0.59
N ILE A 33 17.63 -16.70 -0.43
CA ILE A 33 18.54 -15.77 0.26
C ILE A 33 19.32 -14.91 -0.73
N TYR A 34 19.83 -13.78 -0.26
CA TYR A 34 20.80 -12.96 -0.97
C TYR A 34 22.19 -13.17 -0.36
N LEU A 35 23.21 -13.25 -1.22
CA LEU A 35 24.61 -13.35 -0.84
C LEU A 35 25.27 -11.97 -0.90
N GLY A 36 26.10 -11.65 0.08
CA GLY A 36 26.81 -10.39 0.20
C GLY A 36 26.62 -9.74 1.56
N GLU A 37 27.22 -8.56 1.72
CA GLU A 37 27.13 -7.78 2.96
C GLU A 37 25.96 -6.79 2.89
N PRO A 38 25.21 -6.60 3.98
CA PRO A 38 24.18 -5.57 4.05
C PRO A 38 24.81 -4.19 4.01
N LYS A 39 24.03 -3.20 3.51
CA LYS A 39 24.46 -1.80 3.36
C LYS A 39 23.61 -0.82 4.16
N THR A 40 22.34 -1.15 4.40
CA THR A 40 21.44 -0.30 5.16
C THR A 40 21.65 -0.54 6.67
N PRO A 41 21.77 0.53 7.48
CA PRO A 41 21.89 0.38 8.94
C PRO A 41 20.76 -0.45 9.54
N GLY A 42 21.09 -1.29 10.53
CA GLY A 42 20.16 -2.19 11.21
C GLY A 42 20.04 -3.58 10.58
N PHE A 43 20.40 -3.75 9.31
CA PHE A 43 20.43 -5.07 8.68
C PHE A 43 21.69 -5.87 9.06
N ASN A 44 21.51 -7.10 9.49
CA ASN A 44 22.60 -8.06 9.76
C ASN A 44 22.78 -9.08 8.63
N SER A 45 21.82 -9.15 7.72
CA SER A 45 21.91 -9.84 6.42
C SER A 45 20.98 -9.13 5.43
N ILE A 46 21.16 -9.37 4.12
CA ILE A 46 20.41 -8.65 3.07
C ILE A 46 18.91 -8.96 3.14
N ARG A 47 18.53 -10.17 3.57
CA ARG A 47 17.13 -10.56 3.82
C ARG A 47 17.00 -11.11 5.23
N ILE A 48 16.07 -10.55 6.00
CA ILE A 48 15.76 -10.99 7.37
C ILE A 48 14.24 -11.14 7.54
N PRO A 49 13.77 -12.08 8.40
CA PRO A 49 12.33 -12.18 8.68
C PRO A 49 11.76 -10.86 9.18
N ALA A 50 10.60 -10.46 8.65
CA ALA A 50 9.91 -9.29 9.16
C ALA A 50 9.29 -9.58 10.54
N SER A 51 9.42 -8.62 11.44
CA SER A 51 8.79 -8.63 12.75
C SER A 51 7.58 -7.71 12.79
N SER A 52 6.68 -7.96 13.73
CA SER A 52 5.55 -7.10 14.07
C SER A 52 5.43 -6.96 15.59
N LEU A 53 4.67 -5.97 16.03
CA LEU A 53 4.26 -5.80 17.42
C LEU A 53 2.76 -5.50 17.45
N SER A 54 1.97 -6.41 18.00
CA SER A 54 0.54 -6.19 18.21
C SER A 54 0.32 -5.34 19.45
N ILE A 55 -0.59 -4.36 19.35
CA ILE A 55 -1.10 -3.58 20.47
C ILE A 55 -2.57 -3.90 20.68
N GLY A 56 -2.92 -4.32 21.91
CA GLY A 56 -4.27 -4.60 22.35
C GLY A 56 -4.76 -3.54 23.31
N LEU A 57 -5.89 -2.91 23.02
CA LEU A 57 -6.56 -1.97 23.92
C LEU A 57 -7.65 -2.72 24.68
N VAL A 58 -7.49 -2.81 26.00
CA VAL A 58 -8.49 -3.42 26.90
C VAL A 58 -9.53 -2.37 27.23
N LEU A 59 -10.76 -2.55 26.76
CA LEU A 59 -11.87 -1.63 26.97
C LEU A 59 -12.53 -1.86 28.35
N ALA A 60 -13.43 -0.98 28.75
CA ALA A 60 -14.08 -0.99 30.07
C ALA A 60 -14.88 -2.26 30.38
N ASP A 61 -15.27 -3.04 29.38
CA ASP A 61 -15.99 -4.31 29.49
C ASP A 61 -15.09 -5.54 29.29
N ASP A 62 -13.79 -5.37 29.43
CA ASP A 62 -12.74 -6.37 29.21
C ASP A 62 -12.61 -6.87 27.74
N THR A 63 -13.31 -6.25 26.80
CA THR A 63 -13.08 -6.52 25.36
C THR A 63 -11.71 -6.00 24.94
N VAL A 64 -10.95 -6.82 24.22
CA VAL A 64 -9.64 -6.41 23.68
C VAL A 64 -9.74 -6.21 22.17
N VAL A 65 -9.35 -5.02 21.70
CA VAL A 65 -9.26 -4.71 20.27
C VAL A 65 -7.81 -4.50 19.88
N TRP A 66 -7.42 -5.04 18.73
CA TRP A 66 -6.03 -5.16 18.33
C TRP A 66 -5.68 -4.30 17.11
N GLY A 67 -4.41 -3.90 17.03
CA GLY A 67 -3.76 -3.35 15.85
C GLY A 67 -2.31 -3.83 15.78
N ASP A 68 -1.74 -3.86 14.58
CA ASP A 68 -0.41 -4.40 14.35
C ASP A 68 0.53 -3.32 13.82
N MET A 69 1.64 -3.14 14.51
CA MET A 69 2.76 -2.29 14.11
C MET A 69 3.74 -3.12 13.29
N MET A 70 4.11 -2.65 12.11
CA MET A 70 5.18 -3.21 11.27
C MET A 70 5.65 -2.15 10.29
N SER A 71 6.82 -2.38 9.72
CA SER A 71 7.37 -1.54 8.66
C SER A 71 7.27 -2.24 7.30
N VAL A 72 7.69 -1.55 6.26
CA VAL A 72 7.67 -2.04 4.88
C VAL A 72 8.90 -2.88 4.56
N GLN A 73 8.83 -3.67 3.47
CA GLN A 73 9.91 -4.56 3.03
C GLN A 73 11.26 -3.84 2.88
N TYR A 74 11.27 -2.65 2.29
CA TYR A 74 12.48 -1.87 2.01
C TYR A 74 12.67 -0.73 3.02
N SER A 75 12.60 -1.04 4.32
CA SER A 75 12.84 -0.08 5.40
C SER A 75 14.22 0.56 5.30
N GLY A 76 14.33 1.84 5.67
CA GLY A 76 15.58 2.62 5.62
C GLY A 76 16.02 3.04 4.21
N ALA A 77 15.28 2.68 3.17
CA ALA A 77 15.57 3.07 1.79
C ALA A 77 14.63 4.19 1.29
N ALA A 78 15.12 5.02 0.36
CA ALA A 78 14.33 6.06 -0.33
C ALA A 78 13.57 7.02 0.61
N GLY A 79 14.15 7.37 1.76
CA GLY A 79 13.55 8.29 2.75
C GLY A 79 12.59 7.66 3.74
N ARG A 80 12.43 6.33 3.72
CA ARG A 80 11.61 5.58 4.67
C ARG A 80 12.23 5.50 6.06
N ASP A 81 11.39 5.28 7.06
CA ASP A 81 11.83 5.03 8.43
C ASP A 81 12.84 3.87 8.51
N PRO A 82 13.72 3.87 9.53
CA PRO A 82 14.64 2.77 9.76
C PRO A 82 13.95 1.43 9.93
N LEU A 83 14.75 0.36 9.90
CA LEU A 83 14.27 -0.99 10.14
C LEU A 83 13.49 -1.08 11.45
N PHE A 84 12.35 -1.76 11.42
CA PHE A 84 11.50 -1.97 12.59
C PHE A 84 12.19 -2.88 13.60
N GLU A 85 12.50 -2.34 14.76
CA GLU A 85 13.09 -3.08 15.87
C GLU A 85 12.07 -3.25 17.02
N THR A 86 11.54 -4.45 17.19
CA THR A 86 10.46 -4.75 18.14
C THR A 86 10.77 -4.27 19.55
N ALA A 87 12.01 -4.45 20.03
CA ALA A 87 12.39 -4.04 21.40
C ALA A 87 12.34 -2.52 21.60
N GLN A 88 12.83 -1.75 20.62
CA GLN A 88 12.82 -0.28 20.68
C GLN A 88 11.38 0.26 20.61
N ILE A 89 10.58 -0.30 19.70
CA ILE A 89 9.16 0.09 19.55
C ILE A 89 8.37 -0.28 20.81
N THR A 90 8.62 -1.44 21.42
CA THR A 90 7.99 -1.84 22.70
C THR A 90 8.31 -0.86 23.82
N ASP A 91 9.57 -0.47 23.98
CA ASP A 91 9.98 0.50 25.01
C ASP A 91 9.32 1.87 24.78
N LEU A 92 9.39 2.40 23.56
CA LEU A 92 8.79 3.68 23.19
C LEU A 92 7.26 3.66 23.40
N THR A 93 6.60 2.59 22.96
CA THR A 93 5.15 2.43 23.14
C THR A 93 4.79 2.45 24.62
N SER A 94 5.52 1.69 25.45
CA SER A 94 5.24 1.58 26.89
C SER A 94 5.46 2.92 27.62
N ARG A 95 6.52 3.65 27.29
CA ARG A 95 6.86 4.91 27.98
C ARG A 95 6.02 6.10 27.52
N VAL A 96 5.70 6.17 26.25
CA VAL A 96 5.13 7.38 25.63
C VAL A 96 3.65 7.17 25.25
N VAL A 97 3.36 6.09 24.55
CA VAL A 97 2.03 5.89 23.94
C VAL A 97 1.01 5.35 24.93
N VAL A 98 1.40 4.37 25.77
CA VAL A 98 0.50 3.77 26.76
C VAL A 98 -0.09 4.82 27.72
N PRO A 99 0.70 5.74 28.35
CA PRO A 99 0.11 6.78 29.19
C PRO A 99 -0.91 7.68 28.46
N ARG A 100 -0.66 8.00 27.19
CA ARG A 100 -1.57 8.81 26.37
C ARG A 100 -2.87 8.05 26.05
N LEU A 101 -2.75 6.74 25.75
CA LEU A 101 -3.89 5.88 25.47
C LEU A 101 -4.83 5.74 26.68
N LEU A 102 -4.28 5.63 27.89
CA LEU A 102 -5.07 5.54 29.12
C LEU A 102 -5.82 6.84 29.46
N ASP A 103 -5.40 7.98 28.88
CA ASP A 103 -6.00 9.31 29.11
C ASP A 103 -6.84 9.82 27.92
N VAL A 104 -7.11 8.98 26.90
CA VAL A 104 -7.85 9.41 25.71
C VAL A 104 -9.28 8.87 25.66
N ASP A 105 -10.20 9.68 25.14
CA ASP A 105 -11.54 9.22 24.76
C ASP A 105 -11.51 8.59 23.36
N THR A 106 -11.66 7.27 23.32
CA THR A 106 -11.63 6.49 22.08
C THR A 106 -12.92 6.53 21.28
N SER A 107 -13.98 7.20 21.77
CA SER A 107 -15.25 7.31 21.03
C SER A 107 -15.14 8.23 19.80
N ARG A 108 -14.15 9.11 19.75
CA ARG A 108 -13.83 10.01 18.64
C ARG A 108 -12.47 9.68 18.07
N TYR A 109 -12.47 8.99 16.95
CA TYR A 109 -11.26 8.38 16.38
C TYR A 109 -10.18 9.42 16.01
N LEU A 110 -10.54 10.49 15.28
CA LEU A 110 -9.56 11.50 14.86
C LEU A 110 -8.99 12.29 16.04
N ASP A 111 -9.81 12.64 17.02
CA ASP A 111 -9.35 13.33 18.23
C ASP A 111 -8.41 12.45 19.06
N ALA A 112 -8.73 11.16 19.16
CA ALA A 112 -7.87 10.18 19.81
C ALA A 112 -6.50 10.06 19.14
N CYS A 113 -6.49 9.92 17.80
CA CYS A 113 -5.24 9.90 17.03
C CYS A 113 -4.43 11.19 17.24
N ALA A 114 -5.05 12.36 17.13
CA ALA A 114 -4.36 13.64 17.29
C ALA A 114 -3.66 13.75 18.64
N LYS A 115 -4.32 13.33 19.73
CA LYS A 115 -3.76 13.36 21.08
C LYS A 115 -2.65 12.32 21.30
N VAL A 116 -2.86 11.10 20.81
CA VAL A 116 -1.91 9.99 21.02
C VAL A 116 -0.63 10.19 20.22
N PHE A 117 -0.71 10.78 19.02
CA PHE A 117 0.42 10.97 18.12
C PHE A 117 1.08 12.36 18.22
N GLU A 118 0.80 13.12 19.26
CA GLU A 118 1.57 14.34 19.54
C GLU A 118 3.08 14.03 19.54
N PRO A 119 3.92 14.93 19.00
CA PRO A 119 5.37 14.75 19.04
C PRO A 119 5.88 14.45 20.44
N PHE A 120 6.91 13.63 20.55
CA PHE A 120 7.63 13.36 21.78
C PHE A 120 9.05 13.92 21.66
N GLU A 121 9.48 14.72 22.65
CA GLU A 121 10.78 15.42 22.62
C GLU A 121 11.02 16.23 21.32
N GLN A 122 9.96 16.80 20.77
CA GLN A 122 9.93 17.54 19.48
C GLN A 122 10.13 16.69 18.22
N GLU A 123 10.19 15.36 18.35
CA GLU A 123 10.26 14.42 17.24
C GLU A 123 8.92 13.71 17.02
N ARG A 124 8.62 13.38 15.77
CA ARG A 124 7.46 12.55 15.46
C ARG A 124 7.67 11.13 15.97
N LEU A 125 6.58 10.44 16.24
CA LEU A 125 6.62 9.01 16.52
C LEU A 125 6.98 8.22 15.25
N PRO A 126 7.57 7.01 15.36
CA PRO A 126 7.79 6.13 14.21
C PRO A 126 6.47 5.82 13.50
N LEU A 127 6.45 5.88 12.16
CA LEU A 127 5.23 5.69 11.35
C LEU A 127 4.64 4.29 11.53
N ALA A 128 5.48 3.27 11.67
CA ALA A 128 5.03 1.91 11.97
C ALA A 128 4.26 1.82 13.30
N LEU A 129 4.66 2.60 14.32
CA LEU A 129 3.96 2.68 15.60
C LEU A 129 2.59 3.37 15.42
N GLU A 130 2.57 4.53 14.75
CA GLU A 130 1.31 5.24 14.47
C GLU A 130 0.34 4.36 13.67
N TYR A 131 0.86 3.58 12.71
CA TYR A 131 0.09 2.65 11.91
C TYR A 131 -0.64 1.62 12.77
N GLY A 132 0.07 0.90 13.65
CA GLY A 132 -0.55 -0.13 14.49
C GLY A 132 -1.49 0.43 15.56
N VAL A 133 -1.07 1.51 16.24
CA VAL A 133 -1.91 2.14 17.28
C VAL A 133 -3.20 2.70 16.69
N SER A 134 -3.15 3.33 15.53
CA SER A 134 -4.36 3.87 14.87
C SER A 134 -5.34 2.80 14.44
N GLN A 135 -4.86 1.59 14.09
CA GLN A 135 -5.73 0.44 13.81
C GLN A 135 -6.53 0.02 15.05
N ALA A 136 -5.86 -0.10 16.20
CA ALA A 136 -6.50 -0.43 17.47
C ALA A 136 -7.52 0.65 17.90
N LEU A 137 -7.16 1.93 17.77
CA LEU A 137 -8.06 3.07 18.05
C LEU A 137 -9.29 3.05 17.14
N LEU A 138 -9.13 2.76 15.85
CA LEU A 138 -10.26 2.67 14.92
C LEU A 138 -11.19 1.50 15.25
N ARG A 139 -10.64 0.36 15.64
CA ARG A 139 -11.42 -0.79 16.12
C ARG A 139 -12.15 -0.48 17.43
N ALA A 140 -11.48 0.24 18.37
CA ALA A 140 -12.12 0.68 19.60
C ALA A 140 -13.30 1.62 19.33
N ALA A 141 -13.11 2.63 18.50
CA ALA A 141 -14.18 3.54 18.11
C ALA A 141 -15.37 2.79 17.45
N ALA A 142 -15.05 1.87 16.53
CA ALA A 142 -16.06 1.06 15.86
C ALA A 142 -16.85 0.16 16.84
N TYR A 143 -16.16 -0.47 17.76
CA TYR A 143 -16.78 -1.28 18.81
C TYR A 143 -17.73 -0.45 19.68
N LEU A 144 -17.27 0.68 20.19
CA LEU A 144 -18.03 1.56 21.08
C LEU A 144 -19.25 2.19 20.41
N GLN A 145 -19.15 2.47 19.12
CA GLN A 145 -20.25 3.02 18.33
C GLN A 145 -21.19 1.95 17.76
N HIS A 146 -20.93 0.66 18.03
CA HIS A 146 -21.63 -0.46 17.39
C HIS A 146 -21.63 -0.34 15.85
N ALA A 147 -20.53 0.16 15.29
CA ALA A 147 -20.34 0.45 13.88
C ALA A 147 -19.26 -0.45 13.27
N THR A 148 -19.15 -0.48 11.95
CA THR A 148 -17.96 -0.97 11.28
C THR A 148 -16.88 0.11 11.26
N MET A 149 -15.61 -0.26 11.15
CA MET A 149 -14.53 0.72 10.98
C MET A 149 -14.77 1.65 9.78
N ALA A 150 -15.36 1.15 8.70
CA ALA A 150 -15.71 1.96 7.54
C ALA A 150 -16.79 3.01 7.85
N GLU A 151 -17.79 2.69 8.67
CA GLU A 151 -18.80 3.66 9.11
C GLU A 151 -18.19 4.75 9.99
N VAL A 152 -17.23 4.39 10.87
CA VAL A 152 -16.49 5.38 11.67
C VAL A 152 -15.69 6.31 10.75
N VAL A 153 -14.95 5.78 9.79
CA VAL A 153 -14.21 6.60 8.81
C VAL A 153 -15.16 7.50 8.03
N CYS A 154 -16.29 6.99 7.56
CA CYS A 154 -17.27 7.81 6.84
C CYS A 154 -17.82 8.95 7.71
N ALA A 155 -18.14 8.68 8.98
CA ALA A 155 -18.65 9.70 9.89
C ALA A 155 -17.58 10.77 10.20
N GLU A 156 -16.37 10.37 10.52
CA GLU A 156 -15.26 11.27 10.88
C GLU A 156 -14.80 12.16 9.72
N PHE A 157 -14.90 11.68 8.47
CA PHE A 157 -14.51 12.42 7.27
C PHE A 157 -15.69 12.97 6.47
N ALA A 158 -16.91 12.90 7.01
CA ALA A 158 -18.14 13.34 6.34
C ALA A 158 -18.33 12.72 4.94
N LEU A 159 -18.06 11.41 4.81
CA LEU A 159 -18.20 10.68 3.56
C LEU A 159 -19.52 9.91 3.50
N PRO A 160 -20.09 9.69 2.31
CA PRO A 160 -21.24 8.82 2.14
C PRO A 160 -20.87 7.37 2.42
N LEU A 161 -21.82 6.59 2.95
CA LEU A 161 -21.60 5.15 3.15
C LEU A 161 -21.37 4.44 1.81
N PRO A 162 -20.33 3.60 1.71
CA PRO A 162 -19.97 2.95 0.46
C PRO A 162 -20.98 1.89 0.05
N THR A 163 -21.15 1.72 -1.27
CA THR A 163 -22.09 0.75 -1.86
C THR A 163 -21.40 -0.27 -2.75
N ARG A 164 -20.12 -0.08 -3.05
CA ARG A 164 -19.37 -0.91 -4.01
C ARG A 164 -18.01 -1.29 -3.46
N LYS A 165 -17.49 -2.38 -4.00
CA LYS A 165 -16.11 -2.81 -3.76
C LYS A 165 -15.10 -1.84 -4.36
N VAL A 166 -13.90 -1.91 -3.83
CA VAL A 166 -12.70 -1.32 -4.41
C VAL A 166 -11.98 -2.39 -5.24
N PRO A 167 -11.52 -2.10 -6.46
CA PRO A 167 -10.74 -3.02 -7.26
C PRO A 167 -9.53 -3.58 -6.49
N ILE A 168 -9.32 -4.90 -6.58
CA ILE A 168 -8.21 -5.57 -5.90
C ILE A 168 -7.05 -5.75 -6.86
N TYR A 169 -5.88 -5.29 -6.46
CA TYR A 169 -4.61 -5.46 -7.13
C TYR A 169 -3.79 -6.56 -6.47
N CYS A 170 -3.35 -7.56 -7.25
CA CYS A 170 -2.52 -8.65 -6.75
C CYS A 170 -1.10 -8.59 -7.31
N GLN A 171 -0.14 -8.94 -6.45
CA GLN A 171 1.26 -9.03 -6.83
C GLN A 171 1.68 -10.49 -7.07
N SER A 172 2.54 -10.68 -8.08
CA SER A 172 2.94 -12.01 -8.54
C SER A 172 4.08 -12.62 -7.71
N GLY A 173 4.80 -11.81 -6.94
CA GLY A 173 6.05 -12.27 -6.35
C GLY A 173 7.01 -12.82 -7.42
N ASP A 174 7.92 -13.72 -7.02
CA ASP A 174 8.91 -14.32 -7.92
C ASP A 174 8.35 -15.45 -8.81
N ALA A 175 7.29 -16.14 -8.39
CA ALA A 175 6.61 -17.16 -9.21
C ALA A 175 5.63 -16.50 -10.21
N ARG A 176 6.15 -15.58 -11.03
CA ARG A 176 5.36 -14.62 -11.82
C ARG A 176 4.31 -15.28 -12.70
N GLU A 177 4.69 -16.22 -13.55
CA GLU A 177 3.78 -16.85 -14.52
C GLU A 177 2.69 -17.67 -13.84
N VAL A 178 3.06 -18.49 -12.86
CA VAL A 178 2.09 -19.29 -12.09
C VAL A 178 1.09 -18.40 -11.37
N ASN A 179 1.56 -17.31 -10.77
CA ASN A 179 0.68 -16.41 -10.04
C ASN A 179 -0.17 -15.54 -10.98
N VAL A 180 0.31 -15.19 -12.18
CA VAL A 180 -0.53 -14.55 -13.21
C VAL A 180 -1.69 -15.47 -13.60
N ASP A 181 -1.44 -16.76 -13.84
CA ASP A 181 -2.52 -17.73 -14.13
C ASP A 181 -3.56 -17.78 -13.00
N LYS A 182 -3.11 -17.83 -11.76
CA LYS A 182 -4.01 -17.80 -10.58
C LYS A 182 -4.85 -16.50 -10.53
N MET A 183 -4.24 -15.35 -10.80
CA MET A 183 -4.94 -14.05 -10.84
C MET A 183 -6.01 -14.03 -11.90
N ILE A 184 -5.70 -14.50 -13.12
CA ILE A 184 -6.64 -14.53 -14.23
C ILE A 184 -7.82 -15.47 -13.91
N LEU A 185 -7.54 -16.68 -13.41
CA LEU A 185 -8.58 -17.64 -13.03
C LEU A 185 -9.49 -17.12 -11.90
N ARG A 186 -8.94 -16.32 -10.97
CA ARG A 186 -9.71 -15.63 -9.92
C ARG A 186 -10.41 -14.36 -10.40
N SER A 187 -10.16 -13.92 -11.62
CA SER A 187 -10.65 -12.64 -12.18
C SER A 187 -10.29 -11.45 -11.31
N VAL A 188 -9.03 -11.35 -10.92
CA VAL A 188 -8.48 -10.21 -10.17
C VAL A 188 -8.60 -8.93 -10.99
N ASP A 189 -8.96 -7.81 -10.36
CA ASP A 189 -9.26 -6.56 -11.07
C ASP A 189 -8.02 -5.89 -11.67
N VAL A 190 -6.88 -5.98 -10.96
CA VAL A 190 -5.60 -5.37 -11.35
C VAL A 190 -4.46 -6.37 -11.15
N LEU A 191 -3.64 -6.58 -12.17
CA LEU A 191 -2.55 -7.57 -12.17
C LEU A 191 -1.40 -7.17 -13.12
N PRO A 192 -0.19 -7.76 -13.03
CA PRO A 192 0.27 -8.69 -12.00
C PRO A 192 1.28 -8.11 -11.00
N HIS A 193 1.64 -6.83 -11.00
CA HIS A 193 2.82 -6.20 -10.43
C HIS A 193 4.12 -6.61 -11.17
N GLY A 194 4.36 -7.88 -11.34
CA GLY A 194 5.42 -8.45 -12.18
C GLY A 194 6.80 -8.45 -11.54
N LEU A 195 7.02 -7.71 -10.44
CA LEU A 195 8.29 -7.64 -9.70
C LEU A 195 9.51 -7.44 -10.63
N ILE A 196 9.48 -6.35 -11.46
CA ILE A 196 10.56 -6.06 -12.42
C ILE A 196 11.72 -5.32 -11.70
N ASN A 197 12.26 -5.93 -10.67
CA ASN A 197 13.21 -5.33 -9.73
C ASN A 197 14.70 -5.61 -10.07
N SER A 198 15.00 -6.15 -11.25
CA SER A 198 16.37 -6.43 -11.68
C SER A 198 16.55 -6.22 -13.17
N ARG A 199 17.81 -5.96 -13.59
CA ARG A 199 18.18 -5.85 -15.00
C ARG A 199 17.83 -7.08 -15.82
N GLN A 200 17.95 -8.27 -15.22
CA GLN A 200 17.61 -9.53 -15.88
C GLN A 200 16.09 -9.59 -16.21
N LYS A 201 15.23 -9.13 -15.30
CA LYS A 201 13.78 -9.11 -15.49
C LYS A 201 13.33 -8.01 -16.43
N PHE A 202 14.06 -6.90 -16.52
CA PHE A 202 13.78 -5.80 -17.44
C PHE A 202 14.32 -6.08 -18.85
N GLY A 203 15.54 -6.58 -18.94
CA GLY A 203 16.24 -6.87 -20.19
C GLY A 203 16.89 -5.63 -20.82
N VAL A 204 17.87 -5.85 -21.72
CA VAL A 204 18.53 -4.78 -22.47
C VAL A 204 17.49 -4.03 -23.30
N GLY A 205 17.45 -2.70 -23.16
CA GLY A 205 16.46 -1.85 -23.83
C GLY A 205 15.00 -2.23 -23.51
N GLY A 206 14.74 -2.92 -22.41
CA GLY A 206 13.40 -3.30 -21.94
C GLY A 206 12.76 -4.45 -22.70
N GLN A 207 13.53 -5.24 -23.46
CA GLN A 207 12.97 -6.29 -24.31
C GLN A 207 12.26 -7.38 -23.49
N THR A 208 12.90 -7.89 -22.42
CA THR A 208 12.32 -8.94 -21.56
C THR A 208 11.04 -8.45 -20.87
N PHE A 209 11.01 -7.18 -20.43
CA PHE A 209 9.82 -6.57 -19.87
C PHE A 209 8.68 -6.48 -20.89
N MET A 210 8.93 -6.00 -22.11
CA MET A 210 7.91 -5.94 -23.17
C MET A 210 7.36 -7.32 -23.54
N GLU A 211 8.21 -8.34 -23.57
CA GLU A 211 7.79 -9.74 -23.83
C GLU A 211 6.87 -10.23 -22.70
N PHE A 212 7.21 -9.93 -21.44
CA PHE A 212 6.39 -10.29 -20.30
C PHE A 212 5.03 -9.56 -20.31
N VAL A 213 4.99 -8.26 -20.62
CA VAL A 213 3.74 -7.52 -20.77
C VAL A 213 2.84 -8.13 -21.84
N LYS A 214 3.40 -8.47 -23.01
CA LYS A 214 2.67 -9.15 -24.09
C LYS A 214 2.17 -10.52 -23.67
N TRP A 215 2.99 -11.28 -22.96
CA TRP A 215 2.62 -12.61 -22.47
C TRP A 215 1.44 -12.51 -21.50
N VAL A 216 1.48 -11.59 -20.52
CA VAL A 216 0.38 -11.37 -19.58
C VAL A 216 -0.93 -11.03 -20.31
N ALA A 217 -0.88 -10.11 -21.27
CA ALA A 217 -2.06 -9.74 -22.05
C ALA A 217 -2.61 -10.90 -22.88
N THR A 218 -1.73 -11.66 -23.54
CA THR A 218 -2.12 -12.84 -24.33
C THR A 218 -2.73 -13.91 -23.42
N ARG A 219 -2.06 -14.20 -22.30
CA ARG A 219 -2.53 -15.18 -21.33
C ARG A 219 -3.90 -14.80 -20.74
N THR A 220 -4.11 -13.51 -20.48
CA THR A 220 -5.41 -12.99 -20.02
C THR A 220 -6.53 -13.27 -21.03
N ARG A 221 -6.26 -13.09 -22.32
CA ARG A 221 -7.24 -13.41 -23.39
C ARG A 221 -7.49 -14.90 -23.54
N GLU A 222 -6.45 -15.75 -23.36
CA GLU A 222 -6.52 -17.20 -23.55
C GLU A 222 -7.32 -17.90 -22.46
N ILE A 223 -7.06 -17.58 -21.19
CA ILE A 223 -7.61 -18.31 -20.04
C ILE A 223 -8.59 -17.50 -19.18
N GLY A 224 -8.74 -16.20 -19.46
CA GLY A 224 -9.70 -15.35 -18.78
C GLY A 224 -11.14 -15.72 -19.15
N ARG A 225 -12.08 -15.54 -18.22
CA ARG A 225 -13.51 -15.73 -18.49
C ARG A 225 -13.99 -14.72 -19.56
N PRO A 226 -15.04 -15.02 -20.33
CA PRO A 226 -15.60 -14.08 -21.29
C PRO A 226 -15.91 -12.71 -20.65
N GLY A 227 -15.44 -11.63 -21.30
CA GLY A 227 -15.62 -10.26 -20.82
C GLY A 227 -14.70 -9.83 -19.67
N TYR A 228 -13.72 -10.65 -19.29
CA TYR A 228 -12.72 -10.27 -18.27
C TYR A 228 -11.71 -9.30 -18.88
N HIS A 229 -11.64 -8.12 -18.29
CA HIS A 229 -10.80 -7.00 -18.72
C HIS A 229 -10.12 -6.34 -17.53
N PRO A 230 -9.03 -6.93 -17.00
CA PRO A 230 -8.29 -6.34 -15.88
C PRO A 230 -7.48 -5.12 -16.32
N VAL A 231 -7.09 -4.30 -15.35
CA VAL A 231 -6.01 -3.33 -15.54
C VAL A 231 -4.68 -4.08 -15.45
N LEU A 232 -3.80 -3.87 -16.42
CA LEU A 232 -2.43 -4.37 -16.34
C LEU A 232 -1.57 -3.36 -15.59
N HIS A 233 -0.89 -3.79 -14.53
CA HIS A 233 -0.09 -2.92 -13.69
C HIS A 233 1.27 -3.57 -13.40
N PHE A 234 2.34 -2.87 -13.76
CA PHE A 234 3.72 -3.34 -13.60
C PHE A 234 4.54 -2.32 -12.82
N ASP A 235 5.17 -2.77 -11.73
CA ASP A 235 6.20 -2.00 -11.05
C ASP A 235 7.57 -2.32 -11.65
N VAL A 236 8.21 -1.29 -12.18
CA VAL A 236 9.48 -1.42 -12.89
C VAL A 236 10.69 -0.87 -12.12
N TYR A 237 10.49 -0.44 -10.85
CA TYR A 237 11.57 -0.07 -9.92
C TYR A 237 12.64 0.86 -10.52
N GLY A 238 12.25 1.80 -11.39
CA GLY A 238 13.14 2.74 -12.03
C GLY A 238 13.92 2.20 -13.23
N TRP A 239 13.71 0.94 -13.63
CA TRP A 239 14.50 0.32 -14.71
C TRP A 239 14.30 0.96 -16.08
N ILE A 240 13.17 1.62 -16.36
CA ILE A 240 13.02 2.37 -17.62
C ILE A 240 14.05 3.49 -17.65
N GLY A 241 14.12 4.32 -16.61
CA GLY A 241 15.12 5.40 -16.55
C GLY A 241 16.57 4.90 -16.59
N GLN A 242 16.86 3.74 -15.97
CA GLN A 242 18.21 3.18 -15.96
C GLN A 242 18.68 2.65 -17.33
N GLU A 243 17.80 2.06 -18.11
CA GLU A 243 18.14 1.42 -19.40
C GLU A 243 17.89 2.34 -20.62
N ILE A 244 16.91 3.24 -20.55
CA ILE A 244 16.52 4.14 -21.65
C ILE A 244 17.14 5.53 -21.49
N GLY A 245 17.45 5.94 -20.24
CA GLY A 245 17.90 7.27 -19.86
C GLY A 245 16.82 8.07 -19.14
N LEU A 246 17.24 9.20 -18.55
CA LEU A 246 16.39 10.03 -17.70
C LEU A 246 15.68 11.18 -18.43
N GLU A 247 15.72 11.20 -19.76
CA GLU A 247 14.98 12.21 -20.53
C GLU A 247 13.48 11.88 -20.55
N PRO A 248 12.60 12.77 -20.08
CA PRO A 248 11.15 12.50 -19.99
C PRO A 248 10.53 12.05 -21.32
N GLN A 249 10.94 12.67 -22.44
CA GLN A 249 10.47 12.29 -23.77
C GLN A 249 10.83 10.84 -24.11
N GLY A 250 12.07 10.41 -23.83
CA GLY A 250 12.54 9.05 -24.09
C GLY A 250 11.79 8.00 -23.26
N ILE A 251 11.53 8.33 -21.99
CA ILE A 251 10.73 7.48 -21.08
C ILE A 251 9.29 7.36 -21.60
N ALA A 252 8.65 8.46 -21.95
CA ALA A 252 7.30 8.48 -22.49
C ALA A 252 7.20 7.71 -23.83
N ASP A 253 8.19 7.85 -24.72
CA ASP A 253 8.28 7.11 -25.98
C ASP A 253 8.34 5.60 -25.75
N PHE A 254 9.15 5.16 -24.80
CA PHE A 254 9.25 3.75 -24.42
C PHE A 254 7.93 3.24 -23.83
N ILE A 255 7.31 4.00 -22.92
CA ILE A 255 6.02 3.63 -22.31
C ILE A 255 4.92 3.52 -23.38
N CYS A 256 4.84 4.46 -24.31
CA CYS A 256 3.90 4.38 -25.43
C CYS A 256 4.15 3.13 -26.29
N LYS A 257 5.41 2.79 -26.57
CA LYS A 257 5.75 1.55 -27.29
C LYS A 257 5.28 0.28 -26.57
N VAL A 258 5.41 0.24 -25.24
CA VAL A 258 4.87 -0.86 -24.42
C VAL A 258 3.34 -0.88 -24.49
N ALA A 259 2.70 0.26 -24.29
CA ALA A 259 1.24 0.44 -24.33
C ALA A 259 0.62 0.01 -25.67
N ASP A 260 1.29 0.32 -26.77
CA ASP A 260 0.87 -0.10 -28.12
C ASP A 260 0.77 -1.62 -28.28
N THR A 261 1.48 -2.39 -27.49
CA THR A 261 1.43 -3.87 -27.53
C THR A 261 0.19 -4.45 -26.83
N VAL A 262 -0.47 -3.65 -26.01
CA VAL A 262 -1.62 -4.05 -25.16
C VAL A 262 -2.76 -3.01 -25.19
N ARG A 263 -3.05 -2.48 -26.40
CA ARG A 263 -4.00 -1.35 -26.62
C ARG A 263 -5.41 -1.57 -26.07
N ASP A 264 -5.83 -2.80 -25.95
CA ASP A 264 -7.12 -3.19 -25.40
C ASP A 264 -7.17 -3.24 -23.87
N PHE A 265 -6.03 -3.03 -23.18
CA PHE A 265 -5.97 -2.94 -21.74
C PHE A 265 -5.55 -1.53 -21.29
N THR A 266 -6.01 -1.11 -20.11
CA THR A 266 -5.36 -0.01 -19.40
C THR A 266 -4.04 -0.52 -18.84
N LEU A 267 -2.94 0.23 -19.04
CA LEU A 267 -1.60 -0.13 -18.61
C LEU A 267 -1.12 0.86 -17.53
N ASN A 268 -0.90 0.39 -16.32
CA ASN A 268 -0.23 1.17 -15.28
C ASN A 268 1.25 0.81 -15.23
N ILE A 269 2.11 1.82 -15.27
CA ILE A 269 3.56 1.70 -15.07
C ILE A 269 3.92 2.41 -13.77
N GLU A 270 4.31 1.64 -12.78
CA GLU A 270 4.73 2.12 -11.48
C GLU A 270 6.24 2.33 -11.46
N SER A 271 6.67 3.46 -10.87
CA SER A 271 8.08 3.81 -10.70
C SER A 271 8.93 3.71 -11.98
N PRO A 272 8.58 4.41 -13.10
CA PRO A 272 9.34 4.28 -14.35
C PRO A 272 10.79 4.73 -14.25
N ALA A 273 11.10 5.73 -13.41
CA ALA A 273 12.45 6.27 -13.24
C ALA A 273 12.64 6.86 -11.82
N ASP A 274 13.90 6.99 -11.39
CA ASP A 274 14.30 7.70 -10.18
C ASP A 274 15.18 8.90 -10.58
N PHE A 275 14.68 10.12 -10.36
CA PHE A 275 15.35 11.37 -10.71
C PHE A 275 16.21 11.95 -9.56
N GLY A 276 16.43 11.21 -8.49
CA GLY A 276 17.39 11.53 -7.43
C GLY A 276 16.84 12.42 -6.31
N SER A 277 15.79 13.21 -6.52
CA SER A 277 15.12 14.01 -5.48
C SER A 277 13.61 14.09 -5.71
N THR A 278 12.84 14.37 -4.66
CA THR A 278 11.36 14.51 -4.75
C THR A 278 10.97 15.61 -5.73
N GLN A 279 11.66 16.76 -5.70
CA GLN A 279 11.37 17.88 -6.60
C GLN A 279 11.62 17.50 -8.07
N ALA A 280 12.79 16.91 -8.38
CA ALA A 280 13.11 16.47 -9.74
C ALA A 280 12.16 15.33 -10.20
N GLN A 281 11.73 14.46 -9.28
CA GLN A 281 10.75 13.42 -9.56
C GLN A 281 9.41 14.03 -10.01
N ILE A 282 8.90 15.00 -9.25
CA ILE A 282 7.65 15.72 -9.56
C ILE A 282 7.74 16.41 -10.94
N GLU A 283 8.79 17.20 -11.17
CA GLU A 283 8.95 17.96 -12.43
C GLU A 283 9.00 17.04 -13.66
N ASN A 284 9.85 16.03 -13.62
CA ASN A 284 10.00 15.12 -14.76
C ASN A 284 8.79 14.19 -14.95
N TYR A 285 8.14 13.74 -13.86
CA TYR A 285 6.92 12.95 -13.97
C TYR A 285 5.76 13.77 -14.53
N ALA A 286 5.61 15.05 -14.16
CA ALA A 286 4.61 15.94 -14.74
C ALA A 286 4.79 16.07 -16.26
N GLU A 287 6.01 16.16 -16.75
CA GLU A 287 6.31 16.18 -18.19
C GLU A 287 5.95 14.85 -18.85
N ILE A 288 6.34 13.70 -18.26
CA ILE A 288 5.97 12.36 -18.77
C ILE A 288 4.45 12.21 -18.85
N VAL A 289 3.73 12.57 -17.79
CA VAL A 289 2.25 12.53 -17.75
C VAL A 289 1.66 13.37 -18.87
N SER A 290 2.11 14.62 -19.03
CA SER A 290 1.64 15.53 -20.08
C SER A 290 1.86 14.96 -21.48
N ILE A 291 3.00 14.30 -21.74
CA ILE A 291 3.29 13.67 -23.04
C ILE A 291 2.34 12.49 -23.28
N LEU A 292 2.12 11.62 -22.28
CA LEU A 292 1.23 10.48 -22.39
C LEU A 292 -0.22 10.91 -22.66
N ASP A 293 -0.71 11.91 -21.94
CA ASP A 293 -2.06 12.47 -22.09
C ASP A 293 -2.26 13.11 -23.47
N THR A 294 -1.30 13.89 -23.94
CA THR A 294 -1.33 14.52 -25.27
C THR A 294 -1.41 13.46 -26.37
N ARG A 295 -0.78 12.33 -26.19
CA ARG A 295 -0.82 11.21 -27.14
C ARG A 295 -2.04 10.30 -26.98
N SER A 296 -2.91 10.58 -26.03
CA SER A 296 -4.05 9.72 -25.69
C SER A 296 -3.64 8.26 -25.47
N SER A 297 -2.53 8.06 -24.78
CA SER A 297 -2.01 6.74 -24.43
C SER A 297 -2.96 6.02 -23.46
N ASN A 298 -3.06 4.68 -23.57
CA ASN A 298 -3.72 3.85 -22.57
C ASN A 298 -2.82 3.57 -21.34
N ALA A 299 -1.59 4.13 -21.32
CA ALA A 299 -0.68 4.01 -20.21
C ALA A 299 -0.90 5.12 -19.17
N ARG A 300 -0.70 4.75 -17.91
CA ARG A 300 -0.79 5.64 -16.74
C ARG A 300 0.46 5.51 -15.89
N ILE A 301 0.94 6.62 -15.34
CA ILE A 301 2.05 6.64 -14.40
C ILE A 301 1.52 6.46 -12.98
N VAL A 302 2.16 5.56 -12.24
CA VAL A 302 1.91 5.36 -10.80
C VAL A 302 3.18 5.73 -10.04
N VAL A 303 3.03 6.61 -9.06
CA VAL A 303 4.14 7.05 -8.19
C VAL A 303 4.16 6.20 -6.94
N ASP A 304 5.34 5.67 -6.57
CA ASP A 304 5.64 5.00 -5.29
C ASP A 304 6.89 5.62 -4.63
N GLU A 305 8.08 5.43 -5.21
CA GLU A 305 9.31 5.94 -4.62
C GLU A 305 9.30 7.46 -4.50
N ARG A 306 9.86 7.98 -3.39
CA ARG A 306 9.89 9.40 -3.01
C ARG A 306 8.51 10.00 -2.72
N CYS A 307 7.50 9.14 -2.53
CA CYS A 307 6.14 9.51 -2.17
C CYS A 307 5.72 8.71 -0.91
N ASN A 308 6.43 8.94 0.20
CA ASN A 308 6.30 8.13 1.41
C ASN A 308 5.43 8.78 2.49
N THR A 309 5.28 10.10 2.47
CA THR A 309 4.55 10.85 3.50
C THR A 309 3.27 11.46 2.94
N LEU A 310 2.35 11.84 3.83
CA LEU A 310 1.13 12.57 3.44
C LEU A 310 1.45 13.87 2.68
N GLU A 311 2.54 14.54 3.04
CA GLU A 311 3.00 15.75 2.36
C GLU A 311 3.53 15.44 0.95
N ASP A 312 4.32 14.37 0.76
CA ASP A 312 4.75 13.97 -0.56
C ASP A 312 3.55 13.65 -1.46
N ILE A 313 2.58 12.88 -0.94
CA ILE A 313 1.34 12.53 -1.66
C ILE A 313 0.61 13.79 -2.11
N ARG A 314 0.52 14.81 -1.25
CA ARG A 314 -0.09 16.10 -1.58
C ARG A 314 0.65 16.80 -2.72
N LEU A 315 1.98 16.88 -2.63
CA LEU A 315 2.82 17.52 -3.65
C LEU A 315 2.68 16.83 -5.02
N PHE A 316 2.72 15.50 -5.06
CA PHE A 316 2.51 14.74 -6.30
C PHE A 316 1.10 14.92 -6.88
N ALA A 317 0.08 14.91 -6.04
CA ALA A 317 -1.29 15.07 -6.47
C ALA A 317 -1.59 16.49 -7.00
N GLU A 318 -1.08 17.54 -6.35
CA GLU A 318 -1.29 18.95 -6.73
C GLU A 318 -0.53 19.35 -8.00
N SER A 319 0.58 18.65 -8.31
CA SER A 319 1.44 18.98 -9.45
C SER A 319 1.08 18.28 -10.76
N ASN A 320 0.03 17.46 -10.80
CA ASN A 320 -0.31 16.61 -11.94
C ASN A 320 0.86 15.72 -12.42
N SER A 321 1.70 15.27 -11.50
CA SER A 321 2.86 14.45 -11.79
C SER A 321 2.58 12.94 -11.74
N ALA A 322 1.34 12.55 -11.55
CA ALA A 322 0.91 11.15 -11.49
C ALA A 322 -0.51 10.98 -12.00
N HIS A 323 -0.80 9.86 -12.65
CA HIS A 323 -2.17 9.41 -12.86
C HIS A 323 -2.74 8.70 -11.63
N LEU A 324 -1.89 7.98 -10.90
CA LEU A 324 -2.19 7.35 -9.63
C LEU A 324 -1.01 7.55 -8.66
N VAL A 325 -1.33 7.61 -7.38
CA VAL A 325 -0.34 7.61 -6.29
C VAL A 325 -0.53 6.37 -5.45
N GLN A 326 0.55 5.61 -5.21
CA GLN A 326 0.58 4.54 -4.23
C GLN A 326 0.62 5.13 -2.81
N ILE A 327 -0.36 4.77 -2.01
CA ILE A 327 -0.45 5.13 -0.59
C ILE A 327 0.04 3.92 0.20
N LYS A 328 1.32 3.92 0.54
CA LYS A 328 1.97 2.82 1.27
C LYS A 328 1.64 2.93 2.75
N THR A 329 0.63 2.20 3.20
CA THR A 329 -0.03 2.39 4.49
C THR A 329 0.90 2.46 5.71
N PRO A 330 1.93 1.59 5.87
CA PRO A 330 2.85 1.73 7.02
C PRO A 330 3.80 2.93 6.93
N ASP A 331 4.12 3.42 5.71
CA ASP A 331 5.00 4.58 5.51
C ASP A 331 4.24 5.91 5.73
N VAL A 332 2.94 5.93 5.45
CA VAL A 332 2.10 7.10 5.70
C VAL A 332 1.80 7.29 7.20
N GLY A 333 1.90 6.20 7.98
CA GLY A 333 1.65 6.20 9.40
C GLY A 333 0.19 5.90 9.74
N SER A 334 -0.55 6.83 10.32
CA SER A 334 -1.88 6.54 10.84
C SER A 334 -2.89 6.14 9.75
N ILE A 335 -3.88 5.32 10.11
CA ILE A 335 -5.03 5.02 9.25
C ILE A 335 -5.83 6.29 8.90
N ALA A 336 -5.83 7.29 9.78
CA ALA A 336 -6.40 8.60 9.51
C ALA A 336 -5.66 9.31 8.36
N ASP A 337 -4.33 9.22 8.32
CA ASP A 337 -3.53 9.79 7.24
C ASP A 337 -3.65 9.01 5.95
N THR A 338 -3.82 7.69 6.02
CA THR A 338 -4.22 6.88 4.85
C THR A 338 -5.54 7.39 4.25
N ALA A 339 -6.55 7.67 5.07
CA ALA A 339 -7.82 8.23 4.59
C ALA A 339 -7.63 9.63 3.99
N ARG A 340 -6.86 10.51 4.65
CA ARG A 340 -6.53 11.86 4.14
C ARG A 340 -5.81 11.78 2.80
N ALA A 341 -4.85 10.88 2.65
CA ALA A 341 -4.11 10.67 1.41
C ALA A 341 -5.03 10.33 0.23
N VAL A 342 -5.96 9.39 0.42
CA VAL A 342 -6.97 9.07 -0.61
C VAL A 342 -7.81 10.30 -0.96
N LEU A 343 -8.26 11.06 0.03
CA LEU A 343 -9.09 12.24 -0.19
C LEU A 343 -8.32 13.38 -0.90
N ILE A 344 -7.03 13.57 -0.59
CA ILE A 344 -6.15 14.50 -1.30
C ILE A 344 -6.03 14.11 -2.77
N CYS A 345 -5.74 12.84 -3.08
CA CYS A 345 -5.68 12.36 -4.46
C CYS A 345 -6.99 12.65 -5.21
N LYS A 346 -8.13 12.31 -4.61
CA LYS A 346 -9.46 12.55 -5.21
C LYS A 346 -9.77 14.03 -5.44
N ALA A 347 -9.42 14.90 -4.50
CA ALA A 347 -9.62 16.34 -4.65
C ALA A 347 -8.85 16.91 -5.85
N ASN A 348 -7.70 16.31 -6.18
CA ASN A 348 -6.86 16.70 -7.30
C ASN A 348 -7.08 15.85 -8.57
N LYS A 349 -8.10 14.98 -8.60
CA LYS A 349 -8.43 14.07 -9.74
C LYS A 349 -7.31 13.10 -10.10
N VAL A 350 -6.46 12.77 -9.15
CA VAL A 350 -5.45 11.74 -9.23
C VAL A 350 -6.00 10.46 -8.62
N GLY A 351 -5.74 9.32 -9.23
CA GLY A 351 -6.18 8.02 -8.71
C GLY A 351 -5.45 7.68 -7.41
N ALA A 352 -6.17 7.11 -6.45
CA ALA A 352 -5.64 6.67 -5.18
C ALA A 352 -5.49 5.14 -5.16
N TYR A 353 -4.27 4.67 -5.06
CA TYR A 353 -3.95 3.27 -4.85
C TYR A 353 -3.57 3.04 -3.38
N VAL A 354 -4.47 2.43 -2.60
CA VAL A 354 -4.15 2.02 -1.22
C VAL A 354 -3.29 0.76 -1.30
N GLY A 355 -1.98 0.97 -1.28
CA GLY A 355 -0.96 -0.05 -1.34
C GLY A 355 -0.69 -0.67 0.03
N GLY A 356 0.56 -0.71 0.38
CA GLY A 356 1.05 -1.30 1.61
C GLY A 356 2.31 -2.11 1.37
N SER A 357 2.51 -3.14 2.18
CA SER A 357 3.68 -4.00 2.08
C SER A 357 3.31 -5.47 2.23
N CYS A 358 4.11 -6.32 1.61
CA CYS A 358 4.03 -7.77 1.82
C CYS A 358 4.35 -8.19 3.27
N THR A 359 5.00 -7.33 4.04
CA THR A 359 5.33 -7.55 5.47
C THR A 359 4.16 -7.38 6.41
N GLU A 360 3.02 -6.88 5.94
CA GLU A 360 1.84 -6.64 6.78
C GLU A 360 1.22 -7.94 7.32
N THR A 361 0.19 -7.80 8.15
CA THR A 361 -0.55 -8.91 8.76
C THR A 361 -1.96 -8.99 8.21
N ASP A 362 -2.67 -10.07 8.48
CA ASP A 362 -4.09 -10.22 8.15
C ASP A 362 -4.95 -9.16 8.87
N LEU A 363 -4.57 -8.79 10.09
CA LEU A 363 -5.28 -7.79 10.88
C LEU A 363 -5.18 -6.40 10.26
N SER A 364 -3.97 -5.97 9.86
CA SER A 364 -3.76 -4.68 9.20
C SER A 364 -4.39 -4.64 7.80
N ALA A 365 -4.37 -5.77 7.07
CA ALA A 365 -5.04 -5.90 5.78
C ALA A 365 -6.55 -5.69 5.88
N GLN A 366 -7.20 -6.25 6.91
CA GLN A 366 -8.64 -6.02 7.15
C GLN A 366 -8.93 -4.53 7.42
N VAL A 367 -8.13 -3.85 8.25
CA VAL A 367 -8.30 -2.40 8.48
C VAL A 367 -8.13 -1.61 7.18
N SER A 368 -7.14 -1.97 6.37
CA SER A 368 -6.94 -1.33 5.05
C SER A 368 -8.13 -1.51 4.11
N VAL A 369 -8.84 -2.64 4.18
CA VAL A 369 -10.11 -2.83 3.46
C VAL A 369 -11.13 -1.78 3.88
N HIS A 370 -11.34 -1.61 5.18
CA HIS A 370 -12.34 -0.68 5.70
C HIS A 370 -12.06 0.76 5.28
N VAL A 371 -10.80 1.22 5.37
CA VAL A 371 -10.44 2.58 4.95
C VAL A 371 -10.54 2.75 3.44
N SER A 372 -10.08 1.76 2.65
CA SER A 372 -10.16 1.82 1.18
C SER A 372 -11.60 1.88 0.68
N VAL A 373 -12.46 1.04 1.26
CA VAL A 373 -13.89 0.99 0.90
C VAL A 373 -14.62 2.26 1.36
N ALA A 374 -14.35 2.77 2.57
CA ALA A 374 -14.95 4.02 3.08
C ALA A 374 -14.60 5.22 2.20
N THR A 375 -13.33 5.35 1.82
CA THR A 375 -12.85 6.45 0.98
C THR A 375 -13.06 6.21 -0.51
N GLN A 376 -13.51 5.01 -0.91
CA GLN A 376 -13.67 4.59 -2.31
C GLN A 376 -12.39 4.83 -3.12
N ALA A 377 -11.26 4.31 -2.63
CA ALA A 377 -10.00 4.31 -3.37
C ALA A 377 -10.16 3.68 -4.77
N ASP A 378 -9.30 4.02 -5.72
CA ASP A 378 -9.40 3.52 -7.09
C ASP A 378 -8.95 2.06 -7.20
N MET A 379 -8.02 1.64 -6.33
CA MET A 379 -7.65 0.24 -6.13
C MET A 379 -6.97 0.03 -4.77
N MET A 380 -6.89 -1.22 -4.34
CA MET A 380 -6.17 -1.60 -3.14
C MET A 380 -5.32 -2.86 -3.36
N LEU A 381 -4.16 -2.93 -2.68
CA LEU A 381 -3.29 -4.09 -2.72
C LEU A 381 -3.91 -5.28 -1.97
N ALA A 382 -3.87 -6.45 -2.58
CA ALA A 382 -4.05 -7.71 -1.87
C ALA A 382 -2.81 -7.99 -1.03
N LYS A 383 -2.97 -8.02 0.27
CA LYS A 383 -1.94 -8.22 1.28
C LYS A 383 -2.52 -9.03 2.46
N PRO A 384 -1.74 -9.63 3.31
CA PRO A 384 -0.28 -9.64 3.40
C PRO A 384 0.39 -10.65 2.46
N GLY A 385 1.73 -10.67 2.51
CA GLY A 385 2.57 -11.64 1.82
C GLY A 385 2.77 -11.37 0.33
N MET A 386 3.49 -12.27 -0.33
CA MET A 386 3.82 -12.20 -1.77
C MET A 386 2.99 -13.20 -2.61
N GLY A 387 2.12 -13.98 -1.96
CA GLY A 387 1.23 -14.93 -2.60
C GLY A 387 -0.09 -14.29 -3.05
N VAL A 388 -0.72 -14.89 -4.05
CA VAL A 388 -2.02 -14.43 -4.56
C VAL A 388 -3.17 -14.94 -3.69
N ASP A 389 -3.11 -16.22 -3.31
CA ASP A 389 -4.27 -16.96 -2.79
C ASP A 389 -4.73 -16.44 -1.43
N GLU A 390 -3.81 -16.32 -0.47
CA GLU A 390 -4.09 -15.87 0.88
C GLU A 390 -4.47 -14.39 0.91
N ALA A 391 -3.64 -13.55 0.27
CA ALA A 391 -3.85 -12.11 0.23
C ALA A 391 -5.19 -11.73 -0.43
N PHE A 392 -5.50 -12.33 -1.58
CA PHE A 392 -6.78 -12.11 -2.26
C PHE A 392 -7.97 -12.59 -1.43
N SER A 393 -7.82 -13.74 -0.76
CA SER A 393 -8.87 -14.29 0.12
C SER A 393 -9.14 -13.37 1.32
N ILE A 394 -8.09 -12.89 2.00
CA ILE A 394 -8.22 -12.00 3.16
C ILE A 394 -8.94 -10.71 2.76
N VAL A 395 -8.41 -10.01 1.76
CA VAL A 395 -8.92 -8.70 1.32
C VAL A 395 -10.31 -8.83 0.67
N GLY A 396 -10.50 -9.78 -0.24
CA GLY A 396 -11.75 -9.96 -0.97
C GLY A 396 -12.90 -10.40 -0.07
N ASN A 397 -12.62 -11.31 0.87
CA ASN A 397 -13.64 -11.78 1.82
C ASN A 397 -14.02 -10.68 2.82
N GLU A 398 -13.02 -9.84 3.26
CA GLU A 398 -13.33 -8.72 4.14
C GLU A 398 -14.21 -7.67 3.44
N GLN A 399 -13.93 -7.33 2.17
CA GLN A 399 -14.83 -6.45 1.40
C GLN A 399 -16.25 -7.02 1.31
N ASN A 400 -16.37 -8.33 1.07
CA ASN A 400 -17.69 -9.00 1.01
C ASN A 400 -18.44 -8.91 2.33
N ARG A 401 -17.77 -9.21 3.47
CA ARG A 401 -18.36 -9.14 4.82
C ARG A 401 -18.80 -7.72 5.16
N LEU A 402 -17.91 -6.73 4.88
CA LEU A 402 -18.21 -5.32 5.12
C LEU A 402 -19.45 -4.87 4.35
N LEU A 403 -19.51 -5.10 3.05
CA LEU A 403 -20.64 -4.65 2.23
C LEU A 403 -21.93 -5.39 2.59
N ALA A 404 -21.89 -6.67 2.94
CA ALA A 404 -23.05 -7.40 3.45
C ALA A 404 -23.59 -6.78 4.74
N THR A 405 -22.71 -6.38 5.66
CA THR A 405 -23.07 -5.71 6.91
C THR A 405 -23.72 -4.34 6.66
N LEU A 406 -23.11 -3.53 5.80
CA LEU A 406 -23.61 -2.20 5.43
C LEU A 406 -24.98 -2.28 4.73
N ASN A 407 -25.16 -3.23 3.82
CA ASN A 407 -26.41 -3.45 3.10
C ASN A 407 -27.56 -3.84 4.08
N ARG A 408 -27.29 -4.77 5.01
CA ARG A 408 -28.27 -5.14 6.04
C ARG A 408 -28.73 -3.92 6.84
N ARG A 409 -27.80 -3.08 7.31
CA ARG A 409 -28.12 -1.89 8.09
C ARG A 409 -28.94 -0.87 7.30
N ARG A 410 -28.62 -0.67 6.01
CA ARG A 410 -29.38 0.21 5.12
C ARG A 410 -30.84 -0.25 5.00
N THR A 411 -31.07 -1.53 4.71
CA THR A 411 -32.42 -2.10 4.61
C THR A 411 -33.19 -1.97 5.93
N GLN A 412 -32.54 -2.11 7.08
CA GLN A 412 -33.18 -1.91 8.37
C GLN A 412 -33.64 -0.46 8.58
N ASN A 413 -32.81 0.53 8.21
CA ASN A 413 -33.14 1.93 8.33
C ASN A 413 -34.27 2.34 7.36
N GLU A 414 -34.31 1.82 6.14
CA GLU A 414 -35.39 2.04 5.16
C GLU A 414 -36.72 1.46 5.64
N ASN A 415 -36.72 0.37 6.42
CA ASN A 415 -37.95 -0.23 6.97
C ASN A 415 -38.46 0.42 8.27
N LEU A 416 -37.65 1.33 8.87
CA LEU A 416 -38.03 2.05 10.10
C LEU A 416 -38.43 3.50 9.85
N GLY A 417 -38.21 4.04 8.64
CA GLY A 417 -38.60 5.39 8.20
C GLY A 417 -39.82 5.38 7.30
#